data_4a6e5522cc16857c409edd11dd5b297c
#
_entry.id   4a6e5522cc16857c409edd11dd5b297c
#
_cell.length_a   1.000
_cell.length_b   1.000
_cell.length_c   1.000
_cell.angle_alpha   90.00
_cell.angle_beta   90.00
_cell.angle_gamma   90.00
#
_symmetry.space_group_name_H-M   'P 1'
#
loop_
_entity.id
_entity.type
_entity.pdbx_description
1 polymer ?
#
loop_
_entity_poly.entity_id
_entity_poly.type
_entity_poly.pdbx_seq_one_letter_code
_entity_poly.pdbx_strand_id
1 'polypeptide(L)'
;FSSVSDFLQGIDSAVNEIILLGAASYFLIGWETRRKRRRALRALHVLRSLAHIIDMHQLTKDPERLLMPEQGTPSSPARNFTKFELARYLDYCSEMLSIISKAAAMYVQNFDDPVTLAAVNDMEQLTGSLSQKLWLKIDILERVAPGPSGAARN
;
A
#
# COMPACT_ATOMS: atom_id res chain seq x y z
N PHE A 1 3.12 -23.37 -66.74
CA PHE A 1 4.16 -23.32 -65.70
C PHE A 1 4.10 -22.03 -64.85
N SER A 2 3.54 -20.91 -65.38
CA SER A 2 3.43 -19.62 -64.63
C SER A 2 2.45 -19.71 -63.44
N SER A 3 1.33 -20.45 -63.55
CA SER A 3 0.31 -20.51 -62.51
C SER A 3 0.75 -21.21 -61.19
N VAL A 4 1.71 -22.15 -61.27
CA VAL A 4 2.25 -22.81 -60.09
C VAL A 4 3.24 -21.94 -59.33
N SER A 5 4.07 -21.18 -60.06
CA SER A 5 4.99 -20.22 -59.45
C SER A 5 4.27 -19.05 -58.80
N ASP A 6 3.19 -18.55 -59.42
CA ASP A 6 2.35 -17.48 -58.85
C ASP A 6 1.62 -17.93 -57.60
N PHE A 7 1.15 -19.18 -57.58
CA PHE A 7 0.51 -19.78 -56.41
C PHE A 7 1.49 -19.99 -55.25
N LEU A 8 2.71 -20.50 -55.51
CA LEU A 8 3.76 -20.67 -54.51
C LEU A 8 4.20 -19.33 -53.94
N GLN A 9 4.35 -18.31 -54.79
CA GLN A 9 4.71 -16.95 -54.38
C GLN A 9 3.60 -16.30 -53.50
N GLY A 10 2.31 -16.60 -53.82
CA GLY A 10 1.17 -16.16 -53.02
C GLY A 10 1.17 -16.77 -51.61
N ILE A 11 1.48 -18.07 -51.52
CA ILE A 11 1.60 -18.75 -50.20
C ILE A 11 2.76 -18.19 -49.39
N ASP A 12 3.92 -17.97 -50.00
CA ASP A 12 5.09 -17.43 -49.31
C ASP A 12 4.83 -16.02 -48.77
N SER A 13 4.16 -15.19 -49.55
CA SER A 13 3.73 -13.84 -49.11
C SER A 13 2.74 -13.91 -47.95
N ALA A 14 1.74 -14.81 -48.01
CA ALA A 14 0.74 -14.98 -46.96
C ALA A 14 1.35 -15.48 -45.64
N VAL A 15 2.27 -16.43 -45.70
CA VAL A 15 2.99 -16.95 -44.54
C VAL A 15 3.85 -15.83 -43.89
N ASN A 16 4.54 -15.06 -44.70
CA ASN A 16 5.37 -13.98 -44.23
C ASN A 16 4.54 -12.86 -43.53
N GLU A 17 3.36 -12.57 -44.09
CA GLU A 17 2.43 -11.59 -43.50
C GLU A 17 1.85 -12.08 -42.16
N ILE A 18 1.48 -13.36 -42.05
CA ILE A 18 1.00 -13.95 -40.81
C ILE A 18 2.07 -13.92 -39.72
N ILE A 19 3.32 -14.23 -40.04
CA ILE A 19 4.44 -14.19 -39.12
C ILE A 19 4.66 -12.74 -38.62
N LEU A 20 4.62 -11.76 -39.53
CA LEU A 20 4.81 -10.35 -39.20
C LEU A 20 3.71 -9.82 -38.29
N LEU A 21 2.43 -10.15 -38.57
CA LEU A 21 1.28 -9.80 -37.76
C LEU A 21 1.34 -10.47 -36.39
N GLY A 22 1.74 -11.76 -36.34
CA GLY A 22 1.94 -12.48 -35.10
C GLY A 22 3.02 -11.84 -34.21
N ALA A 23 4.16 -11.51 -34.79
CA ALA A 23 5.26 -10.83 -34.08
C ALA A 23 4.85 -9.44 -33.59
N ALA A 24 4.16 -8.65 -34.42
CA ALA A 24 3.67 -7.33 -34.04
C ALA A 24 2.65 -7.43 -32.89
N SER A 25 1.71 -8.36 -32.96
CA SER A 25 0.72 -8.58 -31.91
C SER A 25 1.38 -8.99 -30.58
N TYR A 26 2.33 -9.92 -30.62
CA TYR A 26 3.11 -10.34 -29.45
C TYR A 26 3.87 -9.16 -28.80
N PHE A 27 4.49 -8.33 -29.64
CA PHE A 27 5.19 -7.13 -29.15
C PHE A 27 4.24 -6.13 -28.49
N LEU A 28 3.07 -5.87 -29.08
CA LEU A 28 2.08 -4.94 -28.56
C LEU A 28 1.51 -5.40 -27.20
N ILE A 29 1.18 -6.70 -27.08
CA ILE A 29 0.70 -7.28 -25.83
C ILE A 29 1.78 -7.16 -24.73
N GLY A 30 3.03 -7.50 -25.07
CA GLY A 30 4.15 -7.37 -24.14
C GLY A 30 4.42 -5.92 -23.73
N TRP A 31 4.27 -4.98 -24.65
CA TRP A 31 4.41 -3.54 -24.37
C TRP A 31 3.32 -3.03 -23.43
N GLU A 32 2.06 -3.40 -23.66
CA GLU A 32 0.93 -3.01 -22.83
C GLU A 32 1.10 -3.51 -21.39
N THR A 33 1.44 -4.77 -21.21
CA THR A 33 1.69 -5.38 -19.89
C THR A 33 2.82 -4.66 -19.14
N ARG A 34 3.93 -4.38 -19.82
CA ARG A 34 5.05 -3.63 -19.23
C ARG A 34 4.65 -2.21 -18.83
N ARG A 35 3.82 -1.55 -19.64
CA ARG A 35 3.33 -0.19 -19.34
C ARG A 35 2.38 -0.20 -18.13
N LYS A 36 1.44 -1.13 -18.06
CA LYS A 36 0.51 -1.32 -16.93
C LYS A 36 1.30 -1.60 -15.64
N ARG A 37 2.25 -2.54 -15.67
CA ARG A 37 3.13 -2.86 -14.54
C ARG A 37 3.87 -1.63 -14.03
N ARG A 38 4.55 -0.88 -14.90
CA ARG A 38 5.28 0.32 -14.50
C ARG A 38 4.38 1.38 -13.86
N ARG A 39 3.15 1.50 -14.32
CA ARG A 39 2.17 2.43 -13.75
C ARG A 39 1.72 1.97 -12.36
N ALA A 40 1.38 0.70 -12.20
CA ALA A 40 0.99 0.11 -10.92
C ALA A 40 2.12 0.22 -9.88
N LEU A 41 3.34 -0.20 -10.23
CA LEU A 41 4.48 -0.13 -9.31
C LEU A 41 4.81 1.31 -8.86
N ARG A 42 4.69 2.30 -9.74
CA ARG A 42 4.85 3.71 -9.33
C ARG A 42 3.79 4.16 -8.35
N ALA A 43 2.55 3.78 -8.54
CA ALA A 43 1.47 4.11 -7.62
C ALA A 43 1.64 3.41 -6.26
N LEU A 44 2.02 2.13 -6.26
CA LEU A 44 2.35 1.37 -5.04
C LEU A 44 3.52 2.00 -4.28
N HIS A 45 4.51 2.54 -4.98
CA HIS A 45 5.62 3.25 -4.36
C HIS A 45 5.16 4.53 -3.64
N VAL A 46 4.21 5.28 -4.22
CA VAL A 46 3.59 6.44 -3.55
C VAL A 46 2.82 6.01 -2.31
N LEU A 47 2.01 4.95 -2.40
CA LEU A 47 1.27 4.41 -1.26
C LEU A 47 2.21 3.96 -0.12
N ARG A 48 3.33 3.33 -0.45
CA ARG A 48 4.37 2.96 0.51
C ARG A 48 4.95 4.18 1.21
N SER A 49 5.24 5.24 0.46
CA SER A 49 5.74 6.50 1.06
C SER A 49 4.72 7.11 2.03
N LEU A 50 3.43 7.07 1.70
CA LEU A 50 2.36 7.54 2.59
C LEU A 50 2.30 6.70 3.89
N ALA A 51 2.41 5.37 3.80
CA ALA A 51 2.46 4.50 4.97
C ALA A 51 3.65 4.83 5.89
N HIS A 52 4.83 5.10 5.32
CA HIS A 52 6.00 5.52 6.09
C HIS A 52 5.83 6.92 6.70
N ILE A 53 5.15 7.85 6.04
CA ILE A 53 4.84 9.17 6.62
C ILE A 53 3.95 9.01 7.85
N ILE A 54 2.92 8.16 7.78
CA ILE A 54 2.06 7.85 8.92
C ILE A 54 2.88 7.26 10.07
N ASP A 55 3.75 6.29 9.80
CA ASP A 55 4.62 5.66 10.79
C ASP A 55 5.55 6.70 11.45
N MET A 56 6.17 7.57 10.66
CA MET A 56 7.07 8.61 11.16
C MET A 56 6.35 9.63 12.06
N HIS A 57 5.14 10.04 11.69
CA HIS A 57 4.35 10.99 12.48
C HIS A 57 3.90 10.43 13.83
N GLN A 58 3.71 9.11 13.96
CA GLN A 58 3.32 8.47 15.21
C GLN A 58 4.50 8.19 16.17
N LEU A 59 5.76 8.21 15.69
CA LEU A 59 6.94 7.93 16.52
C LEU A 59 7.07 8.88 17.72
N THR A 60 6.67 10.14 17.55
CA THR A 60 6.73 11.15 18.62
C THR A 60 5.52 11.10 19.57
N LYS A 61 4.53 10.24 19.29
CA LYS A 61 3.25 10.16 20.00
C LYS A 61 3.14 8.85 20.77
N ASP A 62 4.00 8.72 21.77
CA ASP A 62 4.10 7.51 22.57
C ASP A 62 3.21 7.64 23.81
N PRO A 63 2.30 6.67 24.07
CA PRO A 63 1.42 6.68 25.24
C PRO A 63 2.18 6.70 26.56
N GLU A 64 3.32 6.00 26.63
CA GLU A 64 4.14 5.93 27.83
C GLU A 64 4.64 7.30 28.31
N ARG A 65 4.83 8.24 27.38
CA ARG A 65 5.27 9.60 27.71
C ARG A 65 4.16 10.51 28.25
N LEU A 66 2.90 10.15 28.08
CA LEU A 66 1.80 10.81 28.80
C LEU A 66 1.79 10.41 30.28
N LEU A 67 2.37 9.24 30.59
CA LEU A 67 2.44 8.67 31.93
C LEU A 67 3.64 9.14 32.72
N MET A 68 4.71 9.57 32.06
CA MET A 68 5.95 10.05 32.65
C MET A 68 6.26 11.48 32.16
N PRO A 69 5.53 12.50 32.64
CA PRO A 69 5.71 13.90 32.18
C PRO A 69 7.08 14.47 32.49
N GLU A 70 7.82 13.89 33.42
CA GLU A 70 9.08 14.44 33.94
C GLU A 70 10.33 14.14 33.08
N GLN A 71 10.24 13.33 32.03
CA GLN A 71 11.39 12.96 31.20
C GLN A 71 11.59 13.85 29.95
N GLY A 72 10.96 14.99 29.87
CA GLY A 72 11.15 15.96 28.79
C GLY A 72 12.46 16.73 28.92
N THR A 73 13.28 16.76 27.85
CA THR A 73 14.42 17.70 27.77
C THR A 73 13.90 19.10 27.38
N PRO A 74 14.65 20.18 27.67
CA PRO A 74 14.27 21.54 27.30
C PRO A 74 14.01 21.75 25.80
N SER A 75 14.56 20.86 24.95
CA SER A 75 14.39 20.85 23.48
C SER A 75 13.24 19.96 23.03
N SER A 76 12.52 19.29 23.94
CA SER A 76 11.40 18.45 23.56
C SER A 76 10.21 19.30 23.13
N PRO A 77 9.57 19.07 21.97
CA PRO A 77 8.40 19.82 21.54
C PRO A 77 7.26 19.70 22.56
N ALA A 78 6.59 20.82 22.85
CA ALA A 78 5.42 20.83 23.71
C ALA A 78 4.34 19.89 23.19
N ARG A 79 3.84 19.02 24.05
CA ARG A 79 2.84 18.01 23.71
C ARG A 79 1.54 18.35 24.41
N ASN A 80 0.59 18.80 23.61
CA ASN A 80 -0.72 19.26 24.08
C ASN A 80 -1.85 18.26 23.76
N PHE A 81 -1.55 16.96 23.64
CA PHE A 81 -2.60 15.95 23.41
C PHE A 81 -3.14 15.44 24.74
N THR A 82 -4.46 15.52 24.90
CA THR A 82 -5.18 14.76 25.90
C THR A 82 -5.18 13.28 25.54
N LYS A 83 -5.46 12.39 26.49
CA LYS A 83 -5.62 10.96 26.25
C LYS A 83 -6.61 10.66 25.11
N PHE A 84 -7.77 11.35 25.14
CA PHE A 84 -8.81 11.19 24.15
C PHE A 84 -8.33 11.60 22.74
N GLU A 85 -7.66 12.74 22.63
CA GLU A 85 -7.15 13.22 21.35
C GLU A 85 -6.05 12.30 20.80
N LEU A 86 -5.20 11.74 21.67
CA LEU A 86 -4.18 10.78 21.24
C LEU A 86 -4.81 9.47 20.76
N ALA A 87 -5.82 8.93 21.45
CA ALA A 87 -6.54 7.74 21.02
C ALA A 87 -7.19 7.96 19.65
N ARG A 88 -7.91 9.07 19.47
CA ARG A 88 -8.53 9.43 18.18
C ARG A 88 -7.50 9.60 17.06
N TYR A 89 -6.35 10.19 17.37
CA TYR A 89 -5.27 10.33 16.40
C TYR A 89 -4.73 8.96 15.94
N LEU A 90 -4.53 8.02 16.85
CA LEU A 90 -4.07 6.66 16.53
C LEU A 90 -5.11 5.88 15.74
N ASP A 91 -6.41 6.04 16.06
CA ASP A 91 -7.52 5.47 15.28
C ASP A 91 -7.47 5.95 13.82
N TYR A 92 -7.38 7.26 13.60
CA TYR A 92 -7.27 7.81 12.24
C TYR A 92 -6.02 7.29 11.50
N CYS A 93 -4.89 7.12 12.17
CA CYS A 93 -3.72 6.51 11.56
C CYS A 93 -3.99 5.07 11.12
N SER A 94 -4.70 4.29 11.93
CA SER A 94 -5.09 2.91 11.60
C SER A 94 -6.05 2.85 10.41
N GLU A 95 -7.06 3.73 10.38
CA GLU A 95 -7.99 3.85 9.25
C GLU A 95 -7.27 4.23 7.95
N MET A 96 -6.34 5.19 7.99
CA MET A 96 -5.55 5.57 6.83
C MET A 96 -4.70 4.41 6.30
N LEU A 97 -4.06 3.62 7.18
CA LEU A 97 -3.31 2.43 6.77
C LEU A 97 -4.21 1.38 6.11
N SER A 98 -5.42 1.19 6.62
CA SER A 98 -6.44 0.30 6.02
C SER A 98 -6.84 0.78 4.62
N ILE A 99 -7.03 2.07 4.42
CA ILE A 99 -7.35 2.65 3.11
C ILE A 99 -6.18 2.46 2.14
N ILE A 100 -4.94 2.69 2.58
CA ILE A 100 -3.73 2.48 1.77
C ILE A 100 -3.63 1.02 1.31
N SER A 101 -3.86 0.05 2.22
CA SER A 101 -3.86 -1.38 1.89
C SER A 101 -4.90 -1.72 0.84
N LYS A 102 -6.15 -1.27 1.05
CA LYS A 102 -7.24 -1.49 0.09
C LYS A 102 -6.98 -0.83 -1.27
N ALA A 103 -6.42 0.38 -1.28
CA ALA A 103 -6.02 1.05 -2.50
C ALA A 103 -4.92 0.29 -3.25
N ALA A 104 -3.96 -0.31 -2.53
CA ALA A 104 -2.94 -1.16 -3.12
C ALA A 104 -3.55 -2.41 -3.78
N ALA A 105 -4.49 -3.10 -3.11
CA ALA A 105 -5.17 -4.29 -3.62
C ALA A 105 -5.93 -4.03 -4.94
N MET A 106 -6.45 -2.82 -5.14
CA MET A 106 -7.15 -2.47 -6.39
C MET A 106 -6.27 -2.56 -7.64
N TYR A 107 -4.94 -2.45 -7.52
CA TYR A 107 -4.02 -2.52 -8.66
C TYR A 107 -3.86 -3.92 -9.25
N VAL A 108 -4.23 -4.97 -8.52
CA VAL A 108 -4.16 -6.37 -8.99
C VAL A 108 -5.54 -6.96 -9.28
N GLN A 109 -6.63 -6.25 -8.99
CA GLN A 109 -7.99 -6.75 -9.12
C GLN A 109 -8.33 -7.22 -10.56
N ASN A 110 -7.78 -6.56 -11.58
CA ASN A 110 -8.00 -6.87 -13.00
C ASN A 110 -6.68 -6.98 -13.78
N PHE A 111 -5.57 -7.23 -13.08
CA PHE A 111 -4.25 -7.29 -13.66
C PHE A 111 -3.43 -8.41 -13.02
N ASP A 112 -3.46 -9.59 -13.66
CA ASP A 112 -2.74 -10.77 -13.19
C ASP A 112 -1.26 -10.70 -13.62
N ASP A 113 -0.49 -9.94 -12.84
CA ASP A 113 0.95 -9.78 -13.03
C ASP A 113 1.68 -10.14 -11.72
N PRO A 114 2.52 -11.19 -11.72
CA PRO A 114 3.14 -11.69 -10.50
C PRO A 114 4.03 -10.66 -9.80
N VAL A 115 4.66 -9.74 -10.54
CA VAL A 115 5.50 -8.69 -9.95
C VAL A 115 4.66 -7.66 -9.23
N THR A 116 3.52 -7.27 -9.83
CA THR A 116 2.59 -6.32 -9.20
C THR A 116 1.91 -6.96 -7.99
N LEU A 117 1.52 -8.23 -8.09
CA LEU A 117 0.93 -8.97 -6.96
C LEU A 117 1.90 -9.07 -5.78
N ALA A 118 3.16 -9.40 -6.02
CA ALA A 118 4.17 -9.43 -4.96
C ALA A 118 4.32 -8.05 -4.28
N ALA A 119 4.35 -6.97 -5.05
CA ALA A 119 4.44 -5.61 -4.51
C ALA A 119 3.20 -5.21 -3.69
N VAL A 120 2.00 -5.69 -4.04
CA VAL A 120 0.77 -5.50 -3.25
C VAL A 120 0.85 -6.28 -1.95
N ASN A 121 1.26 -7.55 -1.98
CA ASN A 121 1.43 -8.37 -0.77
C ASN A 121 2.43 -7.72 0.22
N ASP A 122 3.54 -7.17 -0.28
CA ASP A 122 4.50 -6.41 0.54
C ASP A 122 3.84 -5.18 1.18
N MET A 123 2.95 -4.49 0.46
CA MET A 123 2.21 -3.35 1.00
C MET A 123 1.22 -3.75 2.08
N GLU A 124 0.47 -4.84 1.88
CA GLU A 124 -0.47 -5.37 2.87
C GLU A 124 0.26 -5.81 4.14
N GLN A 125 1.40 -6.47 4.01
CA GLN A 125 2.24 -6.86 5.13
C GLN A 125 2.78 -5.63 5.90
N LEU A 126 3.25 -4.61 5.19
CA LEU A 126 3.73 -3.36 5.80
C LEU A 126 2.61 -2.67 6.57
N THR A 127 1.47 -2.41 5.93
CA THR A 127 0.35 -1.71 6.57
C THR A 127 -0.24 -2.51 7.72
N GLY A 128 -0.30 -3.83 7.62
CA GLY A 128 -0.72 -4.74 8.70
C GLY A 128 0.20 -4.66 9.90
N SER A 129 1.51 -4.71 9.70
CA SER A 129 2.48 -4.61 10.79
C SER A 129 2.47 -3.24 11.48
N LEU A 130 2.26 -2.16 10.72
CA LEU A 130 2.11 -0.81 11.28
C LEU A 130 0.80 -0.67 12.06
N SER A 131 -0.29 -1.23 11.55
CA SER A 131 -1.58 -1.23 12.28
C SER A 131 -1.49 -1.99 13.59
N GLN A 132 -0.80 -3.12 13.65
CA GLN A 132 -0.57 -3.85 14.91
C GLN A 132 0.17 -3.00 15.95
N LYS A 133 1.19 -2.24 15.54
CA LYS A 133 1.89 -1.31 16.44
C LYS A 133 0.97 -0.21 16.97
N LEU A 134 0.07 0.30 16.14
CA LEU A 134 -0.93 1.30 16.55
C LEU A 134 -1.91 0.73 17.57
N TRP A 135 -2.43 -0.46 17.33
CA TRP A 135 -3.34 -1.15 18.24
C TRP A 135 -2.71 -1.40 19.60
N LEU A 136 -1.42 -1.80 19.63
CA LEU A 136 -0.69 -1.95 20.87
C LEU A 136 -0.60 -0.63 21.66
N LYS A 137 -0.38 0.49 20.98
CA LYS A 137 -0.35 1.82 21.60
C LYS A 137 -1.72 2.24 22.17
N ILE A 138 -2.80 1.93 21.46
CA ILE A 138 -4.18 2.19 21.90
C ILE A 138 -4.49 1.35 23.14
N ASP A 139 -4.15 0.06 23.13
CA ASP A 139 -4.35 -0.84 24.28
C ASP A 139 -3.60 -0.35 25.53
N ILE A 140 -2.36 0.10 25.37
CA ILE A 140 -1.60 0.71 26.48
C ILE A 140 -2.32 1.96 27.02
N LEU A 141 -2.82 2.82 26.13
CA LEU A 141 -3.56 4.03 26.52
C LEU A 141 -4.84 3.69 27.30
N GLU A 142 -5.54 2.66 26.92
CA GLU A 142 -6.77 2.24 27.59
C GLU A 142 -6.51 1.64 28.99
N ARG A 143 -5.49 0.80 29.12
CA ARG A 143 -5.14 0.13 30.38
C ARG A 143 -4.61 1.08 31.44
N VAL A 144 -3.91 2.11 31.03
CA VAL A 144 -3.20 3.03 31.96
C VAL A 144 -4.13 4.08 32.55
N ALA A 145 -5.29 4.35 31.99
CA ALA A 145 -6.24 5.24 32.63
C ALA A 145 -7.32 4.43 33.35
N PRO A 146 -7.42 4.53 34.67
CA PRO A 146 -8.60 4.03 35.37
C PRO A 146 -9.81 4.72 34.77
N GLY A 147 -10.73 3.92 34.18
CA GLY A 147 -12.00 4.43 33.71
C GLY A 147 -12.76 5.08 34.88
N PRO A 148 -13.67 6.03 34.63
CA PRO A 148 -14.59 6.53 35.64
C PRO A 148 -15.63 5.44 35.96
N SER A 149 -15.20 4.42 36.68
CA SER A 149 -16.09 3.35 37.17
C SER A 149 -15.86 3.23 38.67
N GLY A 150 -16.67 3.92 39.44
CA GLY A 150 -16.72 3.67 40.88
C GLY A 150 -17.25 4.75 41.80
N ALA A 151 -17.81 5.84 41.28
CA ALA A 151 -18.40 6.87 42.17
C ALA A 151 -19.86 7.18 41.82
N ALA A 152 -20.72 6.16 41.86
CA ALA A 152 -22.17 6.34 41.94
C ALA A 152 -22.86 5.04 42.38
N ARG A 153 -22.58 4.59 43.61
CA ARG A 153 -23.50 3.75 44.38
C ARG A 153 -23.21 3.98 45.89
N ASN A 154 -23.77 5.02 46.43
CA ASN A 154 -24.30 5.07 47.78
C ASN A 154 -25.48 6.03 47.78
#